data_84abca16eed592f81524352921adb837
#
_entry.id   84abca16eed592f81524352921adb837
#
_cell.length_a   1.000
_cell.length_b   1.000
_cell.length_c   1.000
_cell.angle_alpha   90.00
_cell.angle_beta   90.00
_cell.angle_gamma   90.00
#
_symmetry.space_group_name_H-M   'P 1'
#
loop_
_entity.id
_entity.type
_entity.pdbx_description
1 polymer ?
#
loop_
_entity_poly.entity_id
_entity_poly.type
_entity_poly.pdbx_seq_one_letter_code
_entity_poly.pdbx_strand_id
1 'polypeptide(L)'
;YKVVQPTEFIFMLQAAHHPDQNILEEKLSFNLPVAWHEFQDAQHQNRHVRLQVEPCDAFELNYTATVVRQPSLSLELQQGLKEVAIPELPDEVLPYLLASRYCNSDLLLEMAKRSFGWMTPGYTRGKAIEQWIYNNIFYVSGSSDQFTTATDVLVHRAGVCRDFAHLGIALCRALGIPARMVVGYVEIEKFLPDFHAIFEAYLDGGWVQFDPTRLAPVENLIRIGTGVDAGDVAFSTYYGQ
;
A
#
# COMPACT_ATOMS: atom_id res chain seq x y z
N TYR A 1 -5.06 3.24 22.99
CA TYR A 1 -6.06 2.17 23.11
C TYR A 1 -6.55 2.06 24.54
N LYS A 2 -7.86 1.78 24.74
CA LYS A 2 -8.41 1.29 25.99
C LYS A 2 -8.48 -0.23 25.91
N VAL A 3 -7.87 -0.92 26.83
CA VAL A 3 -7.80 -2.40 26.85
C VAL A 3 -8.67 -2.91 27.99
N VAL A 4 -9.76 -3.61 27.66
CA VAL A 4 -10.74 -4.07 28.66
C VAL A 4 -10.50 -5.51 29.13
N GLN A 5 -9.66 -6.26 28.42
CA GLN A 5 -9.24 -7.61 28.74
C GLN A 5 -7.86 -7.88 28.11
N PRO A 6 -7.12 -8.93 28.54
CA PRO A 6 -5.83 -9.25 27.93
C PRO A 6 -5.93 -9.34 26.43
N THR A 7 -5.18 -8.52 25.70
CA THR A 7 -5.26 -8.37 24.24
C THR A 7 -3.88 -8.51 23.64
N GLU A 8 -3.79 -9.38 22.64
CA GLU A 8 -2.61 -9.51 21.80
C GLU A 8 -2.67 -8.49 20.68
N PHE A 9 -1.62 -7.68 20.53
CA PHE A 9 -1.47 -6.71 19.45
C PHE A 9 -0.35 -7.11 18.50
N ILE A 10 -0.60 -6.92 17.22
CA ILE A 10 0.41 -6.98 16.16
C ILE A 10 0.35 -5.63 15.43
N PHE A 11 1.44 -4.86 15.55
CA PHE A 11 1.57 -3.56 14.90
C PHE A 11 2.53 -3.64 13.72
N MET A 12 2.17 -3.02 12.60
CA MET A 12 3.02 -2.77 11.44
C MET A 12 3.08 -1.26 11.22
N LEU A 13 4.07 -0.60 11.81
CA LEU A 13 4.18 0.87 11.82
C LEU A 13 5.61 1.39 11.70
N GLN A 14 6.60 0.51 11.79
CA GLN A 14 8.00 0.90 11.66
C GLN A 14 8.35 1.10 10.18
N ALA A 15 9.25 2.04 9.91
CA ALA A 15 9.79 2.23 8.57
C ALA A 15 10.41 0.93 8.05
N ALA A 16 10.10 0.54 6.83
CA ALA A 16 10.58 -0.69 6.23
C ALA A 16 12.07 -0.63 5.90
N HIS A 17 12.78 -1.74 6.03
CA HIS A 17 14.09 -1.90 5.43
C HIS A 17 13.93 -2.08 3.91
N HIS A 18 14.24 -1.04 3.14
CA HIS A 18 14.03 -1.03 1.69
C HIS A 18 15.14 -0.24 0.98
N PRO A 19 15.57 -0.66 -0.23
CA PRO A 19 16.62 0.05 -0.96
C PRO A 19 16.34 1.54 -1.22
N ASP A 20 15.07 1.94 -1.31
CA ASP A 20 14.66 3.32 -1.58
C ASP A 20 14.73 4.24 -0.35
N GLN A 21 15.05 3.71 0.82
CA GLN A 21 15.10 4.49 2.05
C GLN A 21 16.16 3.96 3.02
N ASN A 22 16.74 4.88 3.80
CA ASN A 22 17.71 4.58 4.84
C ASN A 22 17.22 5.11 6.19
N ILE A 23 17.07 4.23 7.17
CA ILE A 23 16.71 4.58 8.54
C ILE A 23 17.99 4.97 9.26
N LEU A 24 18.13 6.25 9.63
CA LEU A 24 19.29 6.75 10.36
C LEU A 24 19.19 6.47 11.85
N GLU A 25 18.00 6.69 12.40
CA GLU A 25 17.68 6.40 13.80
C GLU A 25 16.19 6.11 13.91
N GLU A 26 15.85 5.27 14.88
CA GLU A 26 14.46 4.97 15.20
C GLU A 26 14.30 4.62 16.69
N LYS A 27 13.11 4.87 17.22
CA LYS A 27 12.77 4.54 18.60
C LYS A 27 11.30 4.15 18.70
N LEU A 28 11.05 2.99 19.28
CA LEU A 28 9.73 2.53 19.68
C LEU A 28 9.64 2.58 21.22
N SER A 29 8.55 3.09 21.76
CA SER A 29 8.32 3.17 23.21
C SER A 29 6.84 3.01 23.56
N PHE A 30 6.60 2.55 24.77
CA PHE A 30 5.27 2.32 25.31
C PHE A 30 5.14 3.07 26.64
N ASN A 31 3.93 3.50 27.00
CA ASN A 31 3.66 4.14 28.30
C ASN A 31 3.59 3.13 29.46
N LEU A 32 3.49 1.84 29.18
CA LEU A 32 3.45 0.74 30.13
C LEU A 32 4.62 -0.22 29.93
N PRO A 33 5.11 -0.89 30.98
CA PRO A 33 6.11 -1.94 30.85
C PRO A 33 5.47 -3.20 30.25
N VAL A 34 5.65 -3.39 28.95
CA VAL A 34 5.14 -4.57 28.21
C VAL A 34 6.30 -5.36 27.61
N ALA A 35 6.21 -6.68 27.64
CA ALA A 35 7.13 -7.53 26.89
C ALA A 35 6.70 -7.54 25.43
N TRP A 36 7.63 -7.29 24.53
CA TRP A 36 7.38 -7.25 23.10
C TRP A 36 8.55 -7.81 22.30
N HIS A 37 8.31 -8.18 21.06
CA HIS A 37 9.36 -8.57 20.12
C HIS A 37 9.02 -8.15 18.71
N GLU A 38 10.05 -7.94 17.91
CA GLU A 38 9.94 -7.71 16.47
C GLU A 38 10.07 -9.01 15.70
N PHE A 39 9.35 -9.09 14.58
CA PHE A 39 9.55 -10.14 13.57
C PHE A 39 9.27 -9.57 12.17
N GLN A 40 9.77 -10.26 11.16
CA GLN A 40 9.43 -9.98 9.76
C GLN A 40 8.59 -11.12 9.22
N ASP A 41 7.54 -10.79 8.47
CA ASP A 41 6.79 -11.81 7.75
C ASP A 41 7.63 -12.41 6.60
N ALA A 42 7.40 -13.69 6.31
CA ALA A 42 8.20 -14.41 5.33
C ALA A 42 7.89 -13.98 3.88
N GLN A 43 6.70 -13.45 3.63
CA GLN A 43 6.20 -13.19 2.27
C GLN A 43 6.63 -11.81 1.76
N HIS A 44 6.48 -10.78 2.57
CA HIS A 44 6.71 -9.40 2.18
C HIS A 44 7.88 -8.74 2.90
N GLN A 45 8.45 -9.42 3.91
CA GLN A 45 9.50 -8.91 4.79
C GLN A 45 9.08 -7.64 5.54
N ASN A 46 7.77 -7.45 5.75
CA ASN A 46 7.25 -6.35 6.55
C ASN A 46 7.65 -6.52 8.02
N ARG A 47 7.94 -5.41 8.67
CA ARG A 47 8.32 -5.38 10.09
C ARG A 47 7.08 -5.34 10.97
N HIS A 48 7.00 -6.24 11.91
CA HIS A 48 5.90 -6.33 12.87
C HIS A 48 6.41 -6.27 14.31
N VAL A 49 5.63 -5.63 15.15
CA VAL A 49 5.82 -5.61 16.61
C VAL A 49 4.66 -6.38 17.24
N ARG A 50 5.00 -7.40 18.02
CA ARG A 50 4.01 -8.24 18.71
C ARG A 50 4.16 -8.09 20.21
N LEU A 51 3.03 -7.88 20.89
CA LEU A 51 2.97 -7.72 22.35
C LEU A 51 1.59 -8.04 22.92
N GLN A 52 1.57 -8.42 24.19
CA GLN A 52 0.33 -8.58 24.94
C GLN A 52 0.17 -7.44 25.94
N VAL A 53 -1.04 -6.89 26.06
CA VAL A 53 -1.39 -5.82 26.99
C VAL A 53 -2.49 -6.31 27.91
N GLU A 54 -2.24 -6.18 29.22
CA GLU A 54 -3.24 -6.41 30.25
C GLU A 54 -4.26 -5.27 30.31
N PRO A 55 -5.45 -5.49 30.90
CA PRO A 55 -6.48 -4.46 30.98
C PRO A 55 -5.96 -3.14 31.54
N CYS A 56 -6.19 -2.05 30.84
CA CYS A 56 -5.79 -0.71 31.25
C CYS A 56 -6.67 0.36 30.58
N ASP A 57 -6.77 1.53 31.20
CA ASP A 57 -7.56 2.64 30.67
C ASP A 57 -6.92 3.30 29.45
N ALA A 58 -5.58 3.32 29.38
CA ALA A 58 -4.83 3.90 28.27
C ALA A 58 -3.53 3.12 28.01
N PHE A 59 -3.44 2.49 26.86
CA PHE A 59 -2.22 1.97 26.27
C PHE A 59 -1.78 2.88 25.12
N GLU A 60 -0.56 3.38 25.20
CA GLU A 60 0.03 4.26 24.20
C GLU A 60 1.31 3.65 23.66
N LEU A 61 1.43 3.74 22.34
CA LEU A 61 2.62 3.37 21.59
C LEU A 61 3.11 4.59 20.83
N ASN A 62 4.40 4.90 20.95
CA ASN A 62 5.05 5.98 20.23
C ASN A 62 6.21 5.44 19.40
N TYR A 63 6.22 5.75 18.13
CA TYR A 63 7.30 5.45 17.21
C TYR A 63 7.83 6.75 16.60
N THR A 64 9.13 6.92 16.63
CA THR A 64 9.82 8.04 15.98
C THR A 64 10.96 7.50 15.16
N ALA A 65 11.19 8.07 13.98
CA ALA A 65 12.30 7.69 13.10
C ALA A 65 12.78 8.87 12.28
N THR A 66 14.08 8.89 11.98
CA THR A 66 14.68 9.75 10.96
C THR A 66 15.03 8.90 9.76
N VAL A 67 14.38 9.16 8.64
CA VAL A 67 14.50 8.37 7.41
C VAL A 67 14.94 9.26 6.26
N VAL A 68 15.93 8.82 5.50
CA VAL A 68 16.38 9.46 4.27
C VAL A 68 15.90 8.66 3.08
N ARG A 69 15.16 9.31 2.18
CA ARG A 69 14.73 8.72 0.92
C ARG A 69 15.83 8.78 -0.13
N GLN A 70 15.95 7.70 -0.90
CA GLN A 70 16.79 7.72 -2.10
C GLN A 70 16.04 8.43 -3.24
N PRO A 71 16.77 9.13 -4.12
CA PRO A 71 16.15 9.80 -5.26
C PRO A 71 15.40 8.80 -6.14
N SER A 72 14.20 9.17 -6.55
CA SER A 72 13.44 8.42 -7.56
C SER A 72 14.09 8.57 -8.94
N LEU A 73 13.79 7.63 -9.84
CA LEU A 73 14.16 7.76 -11.25
C LEU A 73 13.61 9.08 -11.84
N SER A 74 14.38 9.73 -12.72
CA SER A 74 13.86 10.90 -13.43
C SER A 74 12.62 10.55 -14.25
N LEU A 75 11.75 11.52 -14.49
CA LEU A 75 10.53 11.33 -15.27
C LEU A 75 10.82 10.75 -16.68
N GLU A 76 11.89 11.17 -17.32
CA GLU A 76 12.31 10.68 -18.64
C GLU A 76 12.63 9.17 -18.59
N LEU A 77 13.36 8.73 -17.57
CA LEU A 77 13.67 7.32 -17.37
C LEU A 77 12.40 6.52 -17.06
N GLN A 78 11.52 7.04 -16.22
CA GLN A 78 10.25 6.38 -15.92
C GLN A 78 9.38 6.21 -17.17
N GLN A 79 9.29 7.21 -18.05
CA GLN A 79 8.52 7.16 -19.28
C GLN A 79 9.00 6.08 -20.26
N GLY A 80 10.26 5.67 -20.17
CA GLY A 80 10.83 4.60 -20.99
C GLY A 80 10.53 3.19 -20.49
N LEU A 81 10.04 3.02 -19.24
CA LEU A 81 9.82 1.71 -18.63
C LEU A 81 8.69 0.95 -19.30
N LYS A 82 8.93 -0.35 -19.57
CA LYS A 82 8.04 -1.25 -20.29
C LYS A 82 7.43 -2.30 -19.37
N GLU A 83 6.30 -2.81 -19.79
CA GLU A 83 5.74 -4.03 -19.17
C GLU A 83 6.63 -5.23 -19.51
N VAL A 84 6.82 -6.11 -18.52
CA VAL A 84 7.53 -7.37 -18.69
C VAL A 84 6.54 -8.44 -19.14
N ALA A 85 6.88 -9.20 -20.18
CA ALA A 85 6.02 -10.29 -20.65
C ALA A 85 5.88 -11.37 -19.55
N ILE A 86 4.69 -11.94 -19.38
CA ILE A 86 4.41 -12.91 -18.32
C ILE A 86 5.43 -14.07 -18.27
N PRO A 87 5.88 -14.66 -19.37
CA PRO A 87 6.91 -15.71 -19.34
C PRO A 87 8.30 -15.27 -18.88
N GLU A 88 8.54 -13.96 -18.82
CA GLU A 88 9.82 -13.33 -18.42
C GLU A 88 9.78 -12.79 -16.98
N LEU A 89 8.62 -12.86 -16.32
CA LEU A 89 8.46 -12.41 -14.94
C LEU A 89 9.20 -13.34 -13.97
N PRO A 90 9.90 -12.80 -12.96
CA PRO A 90 10.41 -13.59 -11.85
C PRO A 90 9.28 -14.31 -11.08
N ASP A 91 9.56 -15.51 -10.59
CA ASP A 91 8.56 -16.34 -9.89
C ASP A 91 7.94 -15.61 -8.67
N GLU A 92 8.73 -14.83 -7.96
CA GLU A 92 8.29 -14.05 -6.80
C GLU A 92 7.32 -12.91 -7.15
N VAL A 93 7.24 -12.54 -8.42
CA VAL A 93 6.33 -11.47 -8.91
C VAL A 93 4.98 -12.04 -9.35
N LEU A 94 4.91 -13.32 -9.72
CA LEU A 94 3.69 -13.96 -10.23
C LEU A 94 2.47 -13.86 -9.29
N PRO A 95 2.59 -13.94 -7.95
CA PRO A 95 1.44 -13.76 -7.06
C PRO A 95 0.73 -12.42 -7.23
N TYR A 96 1.44 -11.39 -7.67
CA TYR A 96 0.89 -10.05 -7.88
C TYR A 96 0.14 -9.86 -9.20
N LEU A 97 -0.05 -10.92 -9.98
CA LEU A 97 -0.97 -10.99 -11.13
C LEU A 97 -2.37 -11.46 -10.73
N LEU A 98 -2.50 -12.13 -9.59
CA LEU A 98 -3.73 -12.81 -9.21
C LEU A 98 -4.74 -11.85 -8.59
N ALA A 99 -6.02 -12.15 -8.76
CA ALA A 99 -7.08 -11.50 -7.99
C ALA A 99 -6.89 -11.80 -6.49
N SER A 100 -7.27 -10.85 -5.65
CA SER A 100 -7.17 -10.97 -4.21
C SER A 100 -8.43 -10.44 -3.53
N ARG A 101 -8.50 -10.51 -2.19
CA ARG A 101 -9.71 -10.16 -1.43
C ARG A 101 -10.30 -8.82 -1.84
N TYR A 102 -9.47 -7.79 -1.94
CA TYR A 102 -9.91 -6.42 -2.24
C TYR A 102 -9.70 -6.04 -3.69
N CYS A 103 -8.81 -6.74 -4.39
CA CYS A 103 -8.46 -6.47 -5.78
C CYS A 103 -8.99 -7.58 -6.70
N ASN A 104 -10.31 -7.58 -6.92
CA ASN A 104 -11.03 -8.54 -7.77
C ASN A 104 -10.83 -8.23 -9.27
N SER A 105 -9.57 -8.34 -9.72
CA SER A 105 -9.12 -7.99 -11.07
C SER A 105 -9.77 -8.81 -12.18
N ASP A 106 -10.15 -10.04 -11.87
CA ASP A 106 -10.90 -10.95 -12.76
C ASP A 106 -12.24 -10.36 -13.21
N LEU A 107 -12.91 -9.60 -12.34
CA LEU A 107 -14.17 -8.93 -12.65
C LEU A 107 -14.00 -7.66 -13.50
N LEU A 108 -12.78 -7.10 -13.55
CA LEU A 108 -12.48 -5.83 -14.23
C LEU A 108 -11.84 -6.00 -15.61
N LEU A 109 -11.61 -7.22 -16.08
CA LEU A 109 -10.87 -7.53 -17.30
C LEU A 109 -11.40 -6.78 -18.54
N GLU A 110 -12.71 -6.85 -18.78
CA GLU A 110 -13.33 -6.21 -19.96
C GLU A 110 -13.28 -4.69 -19.89
N MET A 111 -13.49 -4.13 -18.70
CA MET A 111 -13.38 -2.68 -18.46
C MET A 111 -11.96 -2.20 -18.69
N ALA A 112 -10.97 -2.89 -18.09
CA ALA A 112 -9.56 -2.54 -18.21
C ALA A 112 -9.08 -2.61 -19.67
N LYS A 113 -9.42 -3.69 -20.40
CA LYS A 113 -9.08 -3.84 -21.83
C LYS A 113 -9.68 -2.73 -22.70
N ARG A 114 -10.95 -2.40 -22.51
CA ARG A 114 -11.61 -1.33 -23.27
C ARG A 114 -11.02 0.04 -22.99
N SER A 115 -10.71 0.33 -21.74
CA SER A 115 -10.21 1.64 -21.32
C SER A 115 -8.72 1.86 -21.60
N PHE A 116 -7.90 0.81 -21.44
CA PHE A 116 -6.43 0.95 -21.43
C PHE A 116 -5.71 -0.04 -22.36
N GLY A 117 -6.37 -1.11 -22.82
CA GLY A 117 -5.72 -2.18 -23.60
C GLY A 117 -5.12 -1.74 -24.94
N TRP A 118 -5.62 -0.66 -25.52
CA TRP A 118 -5.13 -0.07 -26.78
C TRP A 118 -3.91 0.86 -26.58
N MET A 119 -3.56 1.19 -25.34
CA MET A 119 -2.44 2.08 -25.01
C MET A 119 -1.11 1.34 -25.11
N THR A 120 -0.04 2.10 -25.35
CA THR A 120 1.34 1.56 -25.31
C THR A 120 1.62 0.95 -23.94
N PRO A 121 2.02 -0.34 -23.87
CA PRO A 121 2.38 -1.00 -22.63
C PRO A 121 3.55 -0.33 -21.92
N GLY A 122 3.49 -0.24 -20.58
CA GLY A 122 4.53 0.32 -19.73
C GLY A 122 4.05 1.45 -18.85
N TYR A 123 4.97 2.32 -18.45
CA TYR A 123 4.70 3.44 -17.54
C TYR A 123 3.53 4.32 -17.99
N THR A 124 3.44 4.62 -19.27
CA THR A 124 2.36 5.45 -19.84
C THR A 124 0.98 4.87 -19.55
N ARG A 125 0.83 3.53 -19.64
CA ARG A 125 -0.43 2.85 -19.29
C ARG A 125 -0.72 2.93 -17.80
N GLY A 126 0.29 2.72 -16.94
CA GLY A 126 0.16 2.90 -15.49
C GLY A 126 -0.29 4.32 -15.11
N LYS A 127 0.32 5.33 -15.72
CA LYS A 127 -0.08 6.74 -15.54
C LYS A 127 -1.49 7.04 -16.05
N ALA A 128 -1.92 6.39 -17.11
CA ALA A 128 -3.28 6.55 -17.61
C ALA A 128 -4.32 5.93 -16.65
N ILE A 129 -4.00 4.79 -16.05
CA ILE A 129 -4.83 4.18 -14.99
C ILE A 129 -4.92 5.11 -13.77
N GLU A 130 -3.78 5.60 -13.28
CA GLU A 130 -3.71 6.58 -12.18
C GLU A 130 -4.56 7.82 -12.47
N GLN A 131 -4.37 8.42 -13.66
CA GLN A 131 -5.11 9.61 -14.08
C GLN A 131 -6.62 9.35 -14.19
N TRP A 132 -7.00 8.19 -14.71
CA TRP A 132 -8.39 7.82 -14.83
C TRP A 132 -9.05 7.68 -13.45
N ILE A 133 -8.40 7.02 -12.50
CA ILE A 133 -8.90 6.89 -11.13
C ILE A 133 -9.06 8.27 -10.50
N TYR A 134 -8.03 9.12 -10.56
CA TYR A 134 -8.07 10.49 -10.05
C TYR A 134 -9.27 11.29 -10.59
N ASN A 135 -9.58 11.15 -11.88
CA ASN A 135 -10.64 11.89 -12.54
C ASN A 135 -12.05 11.34 -12.30
N ASN A 136 -12.17 10.06 -11.92
CA ASN A 136 -13.45 9.36 -11.90
C ASN A 136 -13.90 8.88 -10.51
N ILE A 137 -13.01 8.91 -9.51
CA ILE A 137 -13.30 8.51 -8.14
C ILE A 137 -13.15 9.72 -7.23
N PHE A 138 -14.14 9.93 -6.36
CA PHE A 138 -14.11 11.02 -5.39
C PHE A 138 -13.46 10.54 -4.09
N TYR A 139 -12.51 11.31 -3.57
CA TYR A 139 -11.93 11.04 -2.26
C TYR A 139 -12.91 11.50 -1.16
N VAL A 140 -13.52 10.53 -0.47
CA VAL A 140 -14.55 10.81 0.54
C VAL A 140 -14.26 9.98 1.79
N SER A 141 -13.91 10.66 2.88
CA SER A 141 -13.69 10.01 4.17
C SER A 141 -14.97 9.32 4.65
N GLY A 142 -14.87 8.08 5.12
CA GLY A 142 -16.00 7.29 5.60
C GLY A 142 -16.89 6.68 4.51
N SER A 143 -16.50 6.77 3.23
CA SER A 143 -17.25 6.17 2.12
C SER A 143 -17.02 4.67 1.94
N SER A 144 -16.05 4.10 2.64
CA SER A 144 -15.68 2.68 2.54
C SER A 144 -15.45 2.07 3.92
N ASP A 145 -15.54 0.76 3.98
CA ASP A 145 -15.34 -0.05 5.17
C ASP A 145 -14.34 -1.20 4.93
N GLN A 146 -14.20 -2.11 5.89
CA GLN A 146 -13.32 -3.26 5.82
C GLN A 146 -13.71 -4.33 4.78
N PHE A 147 -14.87 -4.19 4.13
CA PHE A 147 -15.36 -5.13 3.12
C PHE A 147 -15.29 -4.55 1.70
N THR A 148 -15.11 -3.25 1.58
CA THR A 148 -15.12 -2.51 0.30
C THR A 148 -14.01 -3.00 -0.63
N THR A 149 -14.37 -3.45 -1.83
CA THR A 149 -13.49 -3.98 -2.87
C THR A 149 -13.27 -2.98 -4.00
N ALA A 150 -12.33 -3.24 -4.90
CA ALA A 150 -12.08 -2.41 -6.07
C ALA A 150 -13.31 -2.25 -6.97
N THR A 151 -14.15 -3.28 -7.11
CA THR A 151 -15.42 -3.18 -7.88
C THR A 151 -16.45 -2.31 -7.18
N ASP A 152 -16.52 -2.32 -5.85
CA ASP A 152 -17.43 -1.46 -5.10
C ASP A 152 -17.04 0.01 -5.29
N VAL A 153 -15.75 0.31 -5.20
CA VAL A 153 -15.20 1.65 -5.47
C VAL A 153 -15.54 2.12 -6.88
N LEU A 154 -15.39 1.25 -7.87
CA LEU A 154 -15.74 1.55 -9.27
C LEU A 154 -17.23 1.89 -9.43
N VAL A 155 -18.11 1.18 -8.73
CA VAL A 155 -19.57 1.38 -8.79
C VAL A 155 -19.98 2.64 -8.02
N HIS A 156 -19.51 2.80 -6.79
CA HIS A 156 -19.87 3.91 -5.91
C HIS A 156 -19.17 5.23 -6.28
N ARG A 157 -18.08 5.17 -7.05
CA ARG A 157 -17.26 6.33 -7.45
C ARG A 157 -16.71 7.12 -6.27
N ALA A 158 -16.53 6.49 -5.11
CA ALA A 158 -16.00 7.09 -3.90
C ALA A 158 -15.12 6.10 -3.12
N GLY A 159 -14.11 6.62 -2.43
CA GLY A 159 -13.19 5.82 -1.62
C GLY A 159 -12.18 6.69 -0.89
N VAL A 160 -11.28 6.05 -0.14
CA VAL A 160 -10.10 6.65 0.48
C VAL A 160 -8.82 6.11 -0.18
N CYS A 161 -7.64 6.53 0.27
CA CYS A 161 -6.35 6.16 -0.36
C CYS A 161 -6.20 4.64 -0.61
N ARG A 162 -6.58 3.82 0.37
CA ARG A 162 -6.61 2.35 0.26
C ARG A 162 -7.43 1.89 -0.94
N ASP A 163 -8.59 2.46 -1.14
CA ASP A 163 -9.55 2.06 -2.16
C ASP A 163 -9.09 2.48 -3.55
N PHE A 164 -8.49 3.67 -3.66
CA PHE A 164 -7.83 4.14 -4.87
C PHE A 164 -6.68 3.22 -5.29
N ALA A 165 -5.85 2.80 -4.33
CA ALA A 165 -4.77 1.85 -4.58
C ALA A 165 -5.31 0.48 -5.02
N HIS A 166 -6.35 -0.07 -4.35
CA HIS A 166 -6.99 -1.33 -4.75
C HIS A 166 -7.51 -1.30 -6.17
N LEU A 167 -8.16 -0.19 -6.57
CA LEU A 167 -8.66 -0.07 -7.94
C LEU A 167 -7.51 -0.01 -8.95
N GLY A 168 -6.42 0.71 -8.64
CA GLY A 168 -5.20 0.74 -9.47
C GLY A 168 -4.57 -0.64 -9.63
N ILE A 169 -4.41 -1.37 -8.53
CA ILE A 169 -3.91 -2.75 -8.54
C ILE A 169 -4.80 -3.66 -9.38
N ALA A 170 -6.11 -3.62 -9.17
CA ALA A 170 -7.04 -4.48 -9.87
C ALA A 170 -7.05 -4.22 -11.39
N LEU A 171 -6.98 -2.95 -11.81
CA LEU A 171 -6.89 -2.58 -13.23
C LEU A 171 -5.56 -3.00 -13.86
N CYS A 172 -4.43 -2.85 -13.15
CA CYS A 172 -3.13 -3.33 -13.61
C CYS A 172 -3.14 -4.84 -13.80
N ARG A 173 -3.55 -5.60 -12.78
CA ARG A 173 -3.61 -7.08 -12.84
C ARG A 173 -4.55 -7.59 -13.92
N ALA A 174 -5.68 -6.92 -14.12
CA ALA A 174 -6.61 -7.24 -15.22
C ALA A 174 -5.97 -7.10 -16.61
N LEU A 175 -4.91 -6.30 -16.74
CA LEU A 175 -4.13 -6.14 -17.98
C LEU A 175 -2.87 -7.02 -18.03
N GLY A 176 -2.66 -7.88 -17.02
CA GLY A 176 -1.47 -8.72 -16.92
C GLY A 176 -0.23 -7.99 -16.39
N ILE A 177 -0.39 -6.85 -15.75
CA ILE A 177 0.68 -6.08 -15.11
C ILE A 177 0.69 -6.44 -13.63
N PRO A 178 1.78 -7.06 -13.10
CA PRO A 178 1.88 -7.32 -11.67
C PRO A 178 1.80 -6.00 -10.90
N ALA A 179 0.96 -5.97 -9.87
CA ALA A 179 0.80 -4.79 -9.04
C ALA A 179 0.56 -5.15 -7.58
N ARG A 180 1.03 -4.30 -6.66
CA ARG A 180 0.97 -4.52 -5.23
C ARG A 180 0.65 -3.23 -4.47
N MET A 181 0.17 -3.38 -3.23
CA MET A 181 -0.07 -2.25 -2.34
C MET A 181 1.21 -1.86 -1.62
N VAL A 182 1.37 -0.57 -1.42
CA VAL A 182 2.38 0.03 -0.55
C VAL A 182 1.70 0.94 0.44
N VAL A 183 2.09 0.83 1.69
CA VAL A 183 1.63 1.73 2.76
C VAL A 183 2.83 2.44 3.39
N GLY A 184 2.61 3.66 3.85
CA GLY A 184 3.66 4.45 4.46
C GLY A 184 3.15 5.69 5.14
N TYR A 185 4.10 6.48 5.65
CA TYR A 185 3.86 7.82 6.17
C TYR A 185 4.05 8.84 5.05
N VAL A 186 3.19 9.84 5.02
CA VAL A 186 3.30 10.95 4.10
C VAL A 186 2.85 12.25 4.79
N GLU A 187 3.50 13.35 4.43
CA GLU A 187 3.05 14.68 4.80
C GLU A 187 2.05 15.19 3.76
N ILE A 188 0.86 15.53 4.20
CA ILE A 188 -0.21 16.08 3.36
C ILE A 188 -0.39 17.55 3.73
N GLU A 189 -0.15 18.49 2.80
CA GLU A 189 -0.08 19.94 3.05
C GLU A 189 -1.24 20.54 3.85
N LYS A 190 -2.44 19.96 3.78
CA LYS A 190 -3.67 20.52 4.39
C LYS A 190 -4.22 19.66 5.52
N PHE A 191 -3.58 18.58 5.85
CA PHE A 191 -4.03 17.63 6.87
C PHE A 191 -2.87 17.27 7.80
N LEU A 192 -3.19 16.71 8.96
CA LEU A 192 -2.17 16.10 9.79
C LEU A 192 -1.48 14.97 9.00
N PRO A 193 -0.17 14.79 9.18
CA PRO A 193 0.53 13.63 8.62
C PRO A 193 -0.21 12.35 9.01
N ASP A 194 -0.43 11.47 8.04
CA ASP A 194 -1.23 10.26 8.23
C ASP A 194 -0.60 9.09 7.48
N PHE A 195 -1.14 7.91 7.75
CA PHE A 195 -0.89 6.74 6.94
C PHE A 195 -1.48 6.92 5.55
N HIS A 196 -0.70 6.56 4.55
CA HIS A 196 -1.10 6.65 3.16
C HIS A 196 -0.91 5.32 2.44
N ALA A 197 -1.78 5.04 1.49
CA ALA A 197 -1.73 3.88 0.65
C ALA A 197 -1.63 4.28 -0.83
N ILE A 198 -0.70 3.67 -1.54
CA ILE A 198 -0.48 3.82 -2.98
C ILE A 198 -0.35 2.42 -3.60
N PHE A 199 -0.20 2.34 -4.91
CA PHE A 199 0.16 1.08 -5.55
C PHE A 199 1.49 1.15 -6.29
N GLU A 200 2.10 -0.02 -6.49
CA GLU A 200 3.24 -0.21 -7.38
C GLU A 200 2.88 -1.18 -8.50
N ALA A 201 3.39 -0.90 -9.70
CA ALA A 201 3.36 -1.82 -10.83
C ALA A 201 4.78 -2.27 -11.18
N TYR A 202 4.94 -3.54 -11.59
CA TYR A 202 6.23 -4.11 -11.96
C TYR A 202 6.53 -3.82 -13.44
N LEU A 203 7.54 -2.99 -13.68
CA LEU A 203 7.97 -2.53 -15.00
C LEU A 203 9.48 -2.64 -15.13
N ASP A 204 9.98 -3.16 -16.26
CA ASP A 204 11.41 -3.31 -16.59
C ASP A 204 12.25 -3.90 -15.45
N GLY A 205 11.70 -4.87 -14.71
CA GLY A 205 12.41 -5.56 -13.64
C GLY A 205 12.39 -4.84 -12.28
N GLY A 206 11.57 -3.78 -12.11
CA GLY A 206 11.45 -3.01 -10.87
C GLY A 206 10.02 -2.61 -10.53
N TRP A 207 9.81 -2.23 -9.28
CA TRP A 207 8.54 -1.72 -8.78
C TRP A 207 8.46 -0.21 -8.91
N VAL A 208 7.45 0.30 -9.61
CA VAL A 208 7.23 1.71 -9.91
C VAL A 208 5.98 2.21 -9.21
N GLN A 209 6.09 3.30 -8.46
CA GLN A 209 5.04 3.87 -7.62
C GLN A 209 4.05 4.73 -8.41
N PHE A 210 2.77 4.62 -8.05
CA PHE A 210 1.66 5.42 -8.57
C PHE A 210 0.71 5.80 -7.44
N ASP A 211 0.40 7.09 -7.32
CA ASP A 211 -0.60 7.57 -6.35
C ASP A 211 -1.81 8.19 -7.07
N PRO A 212 -2.90 7.43 -7.24
CA PRO A 212 -4.09 7.94 -7.88
C PRO A 212 -4.87 8.97 -7.04
N THR A 213 -4.51 9.19 -5.78
CA THR A 213 -5.12 10.24 -4.96
C THR A 213 -4.47 11.61 -5.18
N ARG A 214 -3.16 11.62 -5.49
CA ARG A 214 -2.32 12.84 -5.60
C ARG A 214 -2.36 13.73 -4.36
N LEU A 215 -2.57 13.14 -3.19
CA LEU A 215 -2.58 13.87 -1.93
C LEU A 215 -1.18 14.34 -1.53
N ALA A 216 -0.16 13.62 -1.95
CA ALA A 216 1.25 13.98 -1.78
C ALA A 216 2.11 13.45 -2.92
N PRO A 217 3.30 14.02 -3.15
CA PRO A 217 4.28 13.44 -4.06
C PRO A 217 4.71 12.04 -3.60
N VAL A 218 4.71 11.06 -4.52
CA VAL A 218 5.05 9.65 -4.19
C VAL A 218 6.47 9.50 -3.64
N GLU A 219 7.38 10.38 -4.03
CA GLU A 219 8.75 10.46 -3.55
C GLU A 219 8.87 10.81 -2.06
N ASN A 220 7.83 11.39 -1.46
CA ASN A 220 7.80 11.75 -0.04
C ASN A 220 7.30 10.61 0.86
N LEU A 221 6.77 9.53 0.29
CA LEU A 221 6.24 8.42 1.06
C LEU A 221 7.39 7.65 1.74
N ILE A 222 7.37 7.61 3.08
CA ILE A 222 8.21 6.73 3.89
C ILE A 222 7.50 5.39 4.01
N ARG A 223 8.04 4.37 3.34
CA ARG A 223 7.45 3.03 3.29
C ARG A 223 7.45 2.37 4.66
N ILE A 224 6.32 1.79 5.03
CA ILE A 224 6.14 0.91 6.19
C ILE A 224 6.10 -0.55 5.73
N GLY A 225 5.34 -0.84 4.67
CA GLY A 225 5.22 -2.20 4.16
C GLY A 225 4.60 -2.29 2.78
N THR A 226 4.60 -3.51 2.27
CA THR A 226 3.99 -3.89 0.99
C THR A 226 3.12 -5.12 1.17
N GLY A 227 2.13 -5.29 0.32
CA GLY A 227 1.28 -6.48 0.36
C GLY A 227 0.56 -6.72 -0.95
N VAL A 228 -0.08 -7.86 -1.07
CA VAL A 228 -0.93 -8.17 -2.23
C VAL A 228 -2.11 -7.20 -2.29
N ASP A 229 -2.70 -6.90 -1.14
CA ASP A 229 -3.70 -5.85 -0.92
C ASP A 229 -3.69 -5.43 0.56
N ALA A 230 -4.71 -4.71 1.03
CA ALA A 230 -4.78 -4.22 2.41
C ALA A 230 -4.86 -5.34 3.47
N GLY A 231 -5.12 -6.57 3.09
CA GLY A 231 -5.11 -7.72 4.02
C GLY A 231 -3.72 -7.98 4.61
N ASP A 232 -2.66 -7.65 3.87
CA ASP A 232 -1.27 -7.90 4.28
C ASP A 232 -0.62 -6.70 4.98
N VAL A 233 -1.26 -5.54 4.98
CA VAL A 233 -0.65 -4.26 5.40
C VAL A 233 -1.47 -3.52 6.46
N ALA A 234 -2.11 -4.25 7.36
CA ALA A 234 -2.85 -3.66 8.48
C ALA A 234 -1.89 -3.05 9.51
N PHE A 235 -2.05 -1.75 9.81
CA PHE A 235 -1.22 -1.05 10.80
C PHE A 235 -1.35 -1.59 12.21
N SER A 236 -2.51 -2.11 12.55
CA SER A 236 -2.80 -2.71 13.85
C SER A 236 -3.80 -3.85 13.68
N THR A 237 -3.42 -5.02 14.15
CA THR A 237 -4.31 -6.15 14.33
C THR A 237 -4.31 -6.53 15.79
N TYR A 238 -5.48 -6.82 16.36
CA TYR A 238 -5.58 -7.20 17.76
C TYR A 238 -6.54 -8.38 17.95
N TYR A 239 -6.19 -9.21 18.89
CA TYR A 239 -6.93 -10.40 19.29
C TYR A 239 -7.25 -10.29 20.77
N GLY A 240 -8.49 -9.95 21.10
CA GLY A 240 -9.07 -9.92 22.42
C GLY A 240 -10.49 -10.46 22.33
N GLN A 241 -10.97 -11.17 23.37
CA GLN A 241 -12.36 -11.68 23.42
C GLN A 241 -13.30 -10.66 24.03
#